data_11660cb978ebee3f00246bf179ec56e2
#
_entry.id   11660cb978ebee3f00246bf179ec56e2
#
_cell.length_a   1.000
_cell.length_b   1.000
_cell.length_c   1.000
_cell.angle_alpha   90.00
_cell.angle_beta   90.00
_cell.angle_gamma   90.00
#
_symmetry.space_group_name_H-M   'P 1'
#
loop_
_entity.id
_entity.type
_entity.pdbx_description
1 polymer ?
#
loop_
_entity_poly.entity_id
_entity_poly.type
_entity_poly.pdbx_seq_one_letter_code
_entity_poly.pdbx_strand_id
1 'polypeptide(L)'
;GTNTIPMNSGERVYFRNDNGFFNWYNSGSYQDYFCTQIDCTKAHKVGGNINTLLDYKNPNVAITPYCFYQLFQKNEYLTSASELIFSKTSLAPYCYYEMFYDCTSLKTAPTELPATNLADSCYDSMFENCTSLTTAPALPATSLVYGCYRQMFSSCSELTTAPALPATTLAGDCYERMFEGCTSLVNAPELPATALANYCYRYMFYACRKLNSITVYANDVSATDCTTDWLSGVASTGTFRNLGSAIYSRDASGIPSGWTEVKN
;
A
#
# COMPACT_ATOMS: atom_id res chain seq x y z
N GLY A 1 20.95 -4.25 -20.45
CA GLY A 1 22.26 -3.90 -19.88
C GLY A 1 22.07 -2.84 -18.81
N THR A 2 22.84 -2.91 -17.70
CA THR A 2 22.85 -1.90 -16.64
C THR A 2 23.64 -0.68 -17.11
N ASN A 3 23.03 0.49 -17.11
CA ASN A 3 23.72 1.76 -17.32
C ASN A 3 24.03 2.38 -15.94
N THR A 4 25.31 2.63 -15.65
CA THR A 4 25.75 3.24 -14.39
C THR A 4 26.08 4.72 -14.62
N ILE A 5 25.47 5.59 -13.82
CA ILE A 5 25.78 7.03 -13.80
C ILE A 5 26.60 7.30 -12.53
N PRO A 6 27.91 7.60 -12.62
CA PRO A 6 28.69 7.96 -11.44
C PRO A 6 28.25 9.30 -10.87
N MET A 7 28.09 9.38 -9.53
CA MET A 7 27.64 10.59 -8.83
C MET A 7 28.51 10.87 -7.62
N ASN A 8 28.79 12.16 -7.38
CA ASN A 8 29.39 12.65 -6.15
C ASN A 8 28.30 13.00 -5.11
N SER A 9 28.71 13.14 -3.85
CA SER A 9 27.79 13.57 -2.79
C SER A 9 27.19 14.95 -3.12
N GLY A 10 25.86 15.06 -3.07
CA GLY A 10 25.12 16.31 -3.35
C GLY A 10 24.74 16.51 -4.81
N GLU A 11 25.22 15.70 -5.74
CA GLU A 11 24.78 15.77 -7.14
C GLU A 11 23.35 15.22 -7.29
N ARG A 12 22.65 15.73 -8.33
CA ARG A 12 21.30 15.29 -8.70
C ARG A 12 21.31 14.71 -10.10
N VAL A 13 20.68 13.55 -10.29
CA VAL A 13 20.37 13.00 -11.61
C VAL A 13 18.90 13.22 -11.90
N TYR A 14 18.62 13.69 -13.11
CA TYR A 14 17.27 13.89 -13.60
C TYR A 14 16.97 12.79 -14.63
N PHE A 15 16.00 11.94 -14.31
CA PHE A 15 15.45 10.98 -15.24
C PHE A 15 14.24 11.60 -15.94
N ARG A 16 14.19 11.48 -17.25
CA ARG A 16 13.04 11.94 -18.06
C ARG A 16 12.93 11.08 -19.30
N ASN A 17 11.73 10.96 -19.82
CA ASN A 17 11.45 10.23 -21.04
C ASN A 17 10.65 11.12 -21.99
N ASP A 18 11.11 11.23 -23.24
CA ASP A 18 10.45 12.02 -24.31
C ASP A 18 9.56 11.16 -25.22
N ASN A 19 9.50 9.82 -25.00
CA ASN A 19 8.93 8.85 -25.94
C ASN A 19 7.59 8.22 -25.48
N GLY A 20 7.05 8.61 -24.32
CA GLY A 20 5.74 8.13 -23.83
C GLY A 20 5.72 6.71 -23.25
N PHE A 21 6.86 5.97 -23.25
CA PHE A 21 6.95 4.62 -22.71
C PHE A 21 8.14 4.50 -21.77
N PHE A 22 7.88 4.27 -20.49
CA PHE A 22 8.91 4.02 -19.50
C PHE A 22 9.06 2.51 -19.23
N ASN A 23 7.95 1.80 -19.08
CA ASN A 23 7.87 0.34 -19.06
C ASN A 23 6.97 -0.12 -20.21
N TRP A 24 7.35 -1.18 -20.91
CA TRP A 24 6.59 -1.72 -22.02
C TRP A 24 5.98 -3.08 -21.67
N TYR A 25 4.68 -3.23 -21.95
CA TYR A 25 3.94 -4.48 -21.80
C TYR A 25 3.64 -5.05 -23.17
N ASN A 26 4.07 -6.28 -23.43
CA ASN A 26 3.68 -7.02 -24.62
C ASN A 26 2.59 -8.03 -24.25
N SER A 27 1.41 -7.89 -24.84
CA SER A 27 0.20 -8.68 -24.54
C SER A 27 0.29 -10.19 -24.86
N GLY A 28 1.47 -10.75 -25.13
CA GLY A 28 1.65 -12.12 -25.63
C GLY A 28 2.09 -13.18 -24.64
N SER A 29 2.75 -12.84 -23.51
CA SER A 29 3.10 -13.81 -22.47
C SER A 29 3.49 -13.13 -21.16
N TYR A 30 3.28 -13.81 -20.02
CA TYR A 30 3.66 -13.36 -18.66
C TYR A 30 5.18 -13.16 -18.47
N GLN A 31 6.01 -13.39 -19.47
CA GLN A 31 7.47 -13.37 -19.36
C GLN A 31 8.16 -12.15 -20.01
N ASP A 32 7.40 -11.25 -20.66
CA ASP A 32 7.96 -10.14 -21.43
C ASP A 32 7.75 -8.77 -20.76
N TYR A 33 7.88 -8.69 -19.42
CA TYR A 33 7.90 -7.40 -18.71
C TYR A 33 9.30 -6.81 -18.74
N PHE A 34 9.47 -5.69 -19.43
CA PHE A 34 10.67 -4.88 -19.30
C PHE A 34 10.44 -3.82 -18.21
N CYS A 35 10.88 -4.13 -16.99
CA CYS A 35 10.87 -3.17 -15.89
C CYS A 35 12.14 -2.34 -15.93
N THR A 36 11.99 -1.01 -15.89
CA THR A 36 13.10 -0.12 -15.62
C THR A 36 13.20 0.03 -14.11
N GLN A 37 14.30 -0.40 -13.51
CA GLN A 37 14.59 -0.16 -12.10
C GLN A 37 15.59 1.00 -11.96
N ILE A 38 15.36 1.82 -10.94
CA ILE A 38 16.27 2.89 -10.54
C ILE A 38 16.86 2.50 -9.20
N ASP A 39 18.16 2.25 -9.18
CA ASP A 39 18.89 1.86 -7.97
C ASP A 39 20.16 2.70 -7.80
N CYS A 40 20.63 2.83 -6.57
CA CYS A 40 21.85 3.50 -6.19
C CYS A 40 22.60 2.70 -5.12
N THR A 41 23.92 2.81 -5.09
CA THR A 41 24.77 2.12 -4.11
C THR A 41 25.09 2.97 -2.87
N LYS A 42 24.43 4.14 -2.70
CA LYS A 42 24.60 5.05 -1.57
C LYS A 42 23.25 5.63 -1.16
N ALA A 43 23.13 6.04 0.10
CA ALA A 43 21.95 6.68 0.63
C ALA A 43 21.49 7.87 -0.24
N HIS A 44 20.25 7.85 -0.70
CA HIS A 44 19.69 8.85 -1.60
C HIS A 44 18.19 9.09 -1.33
N LYS A 45 17.64 10.07 -2.01
CA LYS A 45 16.23 10.44 -2.00
C LYS A 45 15.72 10.53 -3.44
N VAL A 46 14.42 10.36 -3.60
CA VAL A 46 13.73 10.59 -4.87
C VAL A 46 12.68 11.67 -4.72
N GLY A 47 12.46 12.44 -5.79
CA GLY A 47 11.49 13.53 -5.80
C GLY A 47 11.13 13.98 -7.21
N GLY A 48 10.18 14.91 -7.30
CA GLY A 48 9.63 15.42 -8.56
C GLY A 48 8.38 14.68 -9.01
N ASN A 49 7.77 15.13 -10.10
CA ASN A 49 6.55 14.52 -10.64
C ASN A 49 6.89 13.21 -11.37
N ILE A 50 6.41 12.08 -10.83
CA ILE A 50 6.68 10.73 -11.38
C ILE A 50 6.21 10.60 -12.84
N ASN A 51 5.16 11.32 -13.24
CA ASN A 51 4.62 11.21 -14.60
C ASN A 51 5.55 11.79 -15.67
N THR A 52 6.56 12.60 -15.30
CA THR A 52 7.60 13.07 -16.24
C THR A 52 8.47 11.92 -16.77
N LEU A 53 8.47 10.77 -16.10
CA LEU A 53 9.11 9.54 -16.58
C LEU A 53 8.31 8.88 -17.72
N LEU A 54 7.01 9.14 -17.83
CA LEU A 54 6.20 8.69 -18.97
C LEU A 54 6.37 9.62 -20.17
N ASP A 55 6.17 10.92 -19.95
CA ASP A 55 6.39 11.95 -20.97
C ASP A 55 6.73 13.28 -20.27
N TYR A 56 7.96 13.73 -20.42
CA TYR A 56 8.44 14.98 -19.83
C TYR A 56 7.74 16.22 -20.40
N LYS A 57 7.39 16.19 -21.70
CA LYS A 57 6.72 17.32 -22.39
C LYS A 57 5.23 17.36 -22.09
N ASN A 58 4.64 16.20 -21.78
CA ASN A 58 3.23 16.08 -21.44
C ASN A 58 3.03 15.24 -20.17
N PRO A 59 3.27 15.77 -18.96
CA PRO A 59 3.08 15.04 -17.71
C PRO A 59 1.61 14.65 -17.45
N ASN A 60 0.68 15.11 -18.28
CA ASN A 60 -0.73 14.72 -18.24
C ASN A 60 -1.05 13.47 -19.09
N VAL A 61 -0.04 12.84 -19.69
CA VAL A 61 -0.23 11.55 -20.37
C VAL A 61 -0.94 10.53 -19.48
N ALA A 62 -1.79 9.71 -20.06
CA ALA A 62 -2.54 8.70 -19.30
C ALA A 62 -1.59 7.68 -18.67
N ILE A 63 -1.93 7.23 -17.46
CA ILE A 63 -1.30 6.07 -16.83
C ILE A 63 -1.69 4.82 -17.62
N THR A 64 -0.69 4.00 -17.96
CA THR A 64 -0.90 2.70 -18.61
C THR A 64 -0.67 1.56 -17.61
N PRO A 65 -1.20 0.35 -17.85
CA PRO A 65 -0.89 -0.80 -17.03
C PRO A 65 0.62 -1.01 -16.88
N TYR A 66 1.06 -1.39 -15.67
CA TYR A 66 2.46 -1.69 -15.31
C TYR A 66 3.48 -0.56 -15.54
N CYS A 67 3.07 0.71 -15.76
CA CYS A 67 3.97 1.79 -16.18
C CYS A 67 5.10 2.09 -15.18
N PHE A 68 4.89 1.90 -13.87
CA PHE A 68 5.89 2.09 -12.82
C PHE A 68 6.08 0.84 -11.96
N TYR A 69 5.77 -0.33 -12.53
CA TYR A 69 5.94 -1.63 -11.91
C TYR A 69 7.38 -1.81 -11.42
N GLN A 70 7.56 -2.08 -10.12
CA GLN A 70 8.85 -2.35 -9.47
C GLN A 70 9.94 -1.28 -9.65
N LEU A 71 9.59 -0.01 -9.92
CA LEU A 71 10.53 1.05 -10.32
C LEU A 71 11.70 1.24 -9.34
N PHE A 72 11.46 1.17 -8.02
CA PHE A 72 12.46 1.28 -6.96
C PHE A 72 12.60 0.00 -6.13
N GLN A 73 12.07 -1.12 -6.60
CA GLN A 73 12.07 -2.39 -5.88
C GLN A 73 13.49 -2.76 -5.40
N LYS A 74 13.58 -3.20 -4.13
CA LYS A 74 14.83 -3.64 -3.48
C LYS A 74 15.95 -2.60 -3.43
N ASN A 75 15.59 -1.32 -3.51
CA ASN A 75 16.56 -0.25 -3.38
C ASN A 75 16.86 0.00 -1.89
N GLU A 76 17.85 -0.73 -1.37
CA GLU A 76 18.24 -0.70 0.04
C GLU A 76 18.81 0.64 0.51
N TYR A 77 19.20 1.52 -0.43
CA TYR A 77 19.80 2.83 -0.15
C TYR A 77 18.82 3.99 -0.30
N LEU A 78 17.59 3.72 -0.74
CA LEU A 78 16.55 4.74 -0.84
C LEU A 78 16.04 5.11 0.56
N THR A 79 16.25 6.35 0.99
CA THR A 79 15.93 6.79 2.35
C THR A 79 14.67 7.65 2.44
N SER A 80 14.25 8.29 1.36
CA SER A 80 13.07 9.15 1.32
C SER A 80 12.48 9.28 -0.08
N ALA A 81 11.15 9.22 -0.15
CA ALA A 81 10.33 9.54 -1.30
C ALA A 81 9.35 10.70 -1.02
N SER A 82 9.55 11.46 0.06
CA SER A 82 8.63 12.52 0.50
C SER A 82 8.46 13.67 -0.50
N GLU A 83 9.44 13.87 -1.39
CA GLU A 83 9.39 14.88 -2.44
C GLU A 83 8.82 14.34 -3.77
N LEU A 84 8.45 13.06 -3.83
CA LEU A 84 7.88 12.46 -5.03
C LEU A 84 6.39 12.82 -5.14
N ILE A 85 6.00 13.34 -6.29
CA ILE A 85 4.65 13.85 -6.56
C ILE A 85 3.91 12.86 -7.48
N PHE A 86 2.78 12.36 -6.98
CA PHE A 86 1.80 11.60 -7.74
C PHE A 86 0.66 12.54 -8.09
N SER A 87 0.42 12.83 -9.36
CA SER A 87 -0.57 13.83 -9.78
C SER A 87 -1.81 13.24 -10.45
N LYS A 88 -1.87 11.91 -10.61
CA LYS A 88 -2.99 11.26 -11.28
C LYS A 88 -4.08 10.85 -10.30
N THR A 89 -5.31 11.17 -10.64
CA THR A 89 -6.52 10.79 -9.90
C THR A 89 -7.21 9.54 -10.45
N SER A 90 -6.80 9.08 -11.66
CA SER A 90 -7.26 7.84 -12.29
C SER A 90 -6.07 6.98 -12.68
N LEU A 91 -6.13 5.70 -12.34
CA LEU A 91 -5.04 4.75 -12.49
C LEU A 91 -5.38 3.65 -13.50
N ALA A 92 -4.35 2.88 -13.87
CA ALA A 92 -4.44 1.67 -14.67
C ALA A 92 -4.02 0.44 -13.84
N PRO A 93 -4.40 -0.78 -14.21
CA PRO A 93 -4.04 -1.99 -13.48
C PRO A 93 -2.52 -2.12 -13.29
N TYR A 94 -2.11 -2.54 -12.08
CA TYR A 94 -0.72 -2.80 -11.70
C TYR A 94 0.26 -1.62 -11.92
N CYS A 95 -0.21 -0.37 -12.09
CA CYS A 95 0.66 0.74 -12.49
C CYS A 95 1.74 1.09 -11.48
N TYR A 96 1.51 0.88 -10.18
CA TYR A 96 2.48 1.10 -9.09
C TYR A 96 2.72 -0.17 -8.25
N TYR A 97 2.45 -1.35 -8.83
CA TYR A 97 2.66 -2.63 -8.18
C TYR A 97 4.12 -2.79 -7.74
N GLU A 98 4.35 -3.12 -6.45
CA GLU A 98 5.68 -3.32 -5.85
C GLU A 98 6.67 -2.15 -6.06
N MET A 99 6.20 -0.92 -6.33
CA MET A 99 7.06 0.19 -6.72
C MET A 99 8.22 0.44 -5.74
N PHE A 100 7.99 0.29 -4.44
CA PHE A 100 8.99 0.42 -3.37
C PHE A 100 9.16 -0.88 -2.57
N TYR A 101 8.74 -2.02 -3.10
CA TYR A 101 8.87 -3.31 -2.44
C TYR A 101 10.31 -3.53 -1.96
N ASP A 102 10.47 -3.93 -0.68
CA ASP A 102 11.78 -4.26 -0.07
C ASP A 102 12.79 -3.09 -0.06
N CYS A 103 12.30 -1.82 -0.05
CA CYS A 103 13.14 -0.65 0.19
C CYS A 103 13.38 -0.48 1.71
N THR A 104 14.23 -1.31 2.29
CA THR A 104 14.38 -1.48 3.74
C THR A 104 14.86 -0.23 4.48
N SER A 105 15.53 0.71 3.81
CA SER A 105 15.98 1.99 4.37
C SER A 105 15.00 3.16 4.17
N LEU A 106 13.88 2.94 3.46
CA LEU A 106 12.90 3.99 3.18
C LEU A 106 12.16 4.40 4.47
N LYS A 107 12.41 5.64 4.93
CA LYS A 107 11.82 6.18 6.18
C LYS A 107 10.55 6.98 5.93
N THR A 108 10.47 7.66 4.79
CA THR A 108 9.37 8.58 4.47
C THR A 108 8.79 8.30 3.09
N ALA A 109 7.51 7.95 3.06
CA ALA A 109 6.73 7.81 1.84
C ALA A 109 6.41 9.19 1.20
N PRO A 110 5.87 9.23 -0.03
CA PRO A 110 5.16 10.41 -0.54
C PRO A 110 4.07 10.85 0.45
N THR A 111 3.74 12.13 0.49
CA THR A 111 2.73 12.65 1.43
C THR A 111 1.32 12.15 1.11
N GLU A 112 1.03 11.93 -0.16
CA GLU A 112 -0.30 11.56 -0.66
C GLU A 112 -0.19 10.70 -1.92
N LEU A 113 -1.13 9.75 -2.07
CA LEU A 113 -1.44 9.04 -3.31
C LEU A 113 -2.85 9.47 -3.74
N PRO A 114 -3.00 10.52 -4.55
CA PRO A 114 -4.24 11.28 -4.72
C PRO A 114 -5.32 10.59 -5.55
N ALA A 115 -5.07 9.38 -6.06
CA ALA A 115 -6.01 8.69 -6.91
C ALA A 115 -7.30 8.31 -6.15
N THR A 116 -8.42 8.69 -6.74
CA THR A 116 -9.76 8.32 -6.26
C THR A 116 -10.46 7.33 -7.20
N ASN A 117 -10.01 7.24 -8.46
CA ASN A 117 -10.45 6.24 -9.43
C ASN A 117 -9.34 5.20 -9.61
N LEU A 118 -9.43 4.14 -8.81
CA LEU A 118 -8.43 3.08 -8.73
C LEU A 118 -8.63 2.04 -9.84
N ALA A 119 -7.62 1.21 -10.06
CA ALA A 119 -7.66 0.04 -10.93
C ALA A 119 -7.14 -1.20 -10.20
N ASP A 120 -7.41 -2.39 -10.72
CA ASP A 120 -7.03 -3.65 -10.08
C ASP A 120 -5.54 -3.70 -9.76
N SER A 121 -5.21 -4.07 -8.53
CA SER A 121 -3.85 -4.19 -8.00
C SER A 121 -2.95 -2.97 -8.27
N CYS A 122 -3.50 -1.76 -8.40
CA CYS A 122 -2.73 -0.57 -8.79
C CYS A 122 -1.66 -0.16 -7.77
N TYR A 123 -1.87 -0.44 -6.47
CA TYR A 123 -0.93 -0.18 -5.37
C TYR A 123 -0.59 -1.44 -4.56
N ASP A 124 -0.86 -2.62 -5.12
CA ASP A 124 -0.57 -3.89 -4.47
C ASP A 124 0.91 -3.98 -4.13
N SER A 125 1.23 -4.35 -2.89
CA SER A 125 2.58 -4.49 -2.35
C SER A 125 3.49 -3.25 -2.50
N MET A 126 2.93 -2.04 -2.70
CA MET A 126 3.72 -0.85 -3.07
C MET A 126 4.83 -0.54 -2.07
N PHE A 127 4.60 -0.71 -0.77
CA PHE A 127 5.58 -0.48 0.31
C PHE A 127 5.84 -1.75 1.14
N GLU A 128 5.49 -2.92 0.63
CA GLU A 128 5.73 -4.17 1.35
C GLU A 128 7.21 -4.31 1.70
N ASN A 129 7.48 -4.74 2.93
CA ASN A 129 8.83 -4.91 3.48
C ASN A 129 9.69 -3.62 3.54
N CYS A 130 9.07 -2.42 3.52
CA CYS A 130 9.76 -1.17 3.86
C CYS A 130 9.92 -1.05 5.39
N THR A 131 10.83 -1.83 5.96
CA THR A 131 10.94 -2.03 7.42
C THR A 131 11.25 -0.77 8.23
N SER A 132 11.90 0.25 7.61
CA SER A 132 12.18 1.55 8.24
C SER A 132 11.09 2.59 8.05
N LEU A 133 9.98 2.28 7.34
CA LEU A 133 8.93 3.25 7.03
C LEU A 133 8.15 3.63 8.30
N THR A 134 8.13 4.93 8.64
CA THR A 134 7.48 5.43 9.86
C THR A 134 6.12 6.07 9.61
N THR A 135 5.86 6.55 8.39
CA THR A 135 4.63 7.27 8.00
C THR A 135 4.11 6.79 6.66
N ALA A 136 2.81 6.55 6.58
CA ALA A 136 2.12 6.18 5.34
C ALA A 136 1.60 7.42 4.59
N PRO A 137 1.44 7.36 3.25
CA PRO A 137 0.80 8.42 2.48
C PRO A 137 -0.70 8.48 2.76
N ALA A 138 -1.34 9.64 2.52
CA ALA A 138 -2.79 9.75 2.53
C ALA A 138 -3.43 8.95 1.36
N LEU A 139 -4.55 8.27 1.65
CA LEU A 139 -5.29 7.40 0.71
C LEU A 139 -6.76 7.86 0.62
N PRO A 140 -7.12 8.76 -0.31
CA PRO A 140 -8.42 9.43 -0.32
C PRO A 140 -9.57 8.62 -0.96
N ALA A 141 -9.31 7.47 -1.59
CA ALA A 141 -10.33 6.71 -2.30
C ALA A 141 -11.42 6.18 -1.36
N THR A 142 -12.69 6.40 -1.72
CA THR A 142 -13.88 5.96 -0.97
C THR A 142 -14.56 4.73 -1.57
N SER A 143 -14.17 4.35 -2.78
CA SER A 143 -14.62 3.14 -3.48
C SER A 143 -13.41 2.37 -3.99
N LEU A 144 -13.35 1.10 -3.62
CA LEU A 144 -12.20 0.26 -3.92
C LEU A 144 -12.52 -0.77 -5.01
N VAL A 145 -11.46 -1.26 -5.64
CA VAL A 145 -11.48 -2.31 -6.66
C VAL A 145 -10.60 -3.48 -6.23
N TYR A 146 -10.61 -4.57 -6.98
CA TYR A 146 -9.91 -5.82 -6.65
C TYR A 146 -8.43 -5.59 -6.32
N GLY A 147 -7.99 -6.04 -5.15
CA GLY A 147 -6.60 -6.04 -4.70
C GLY A 147 -5.88 -4.69 -4.68
N CYS A 148 -6.60 -3.55 -4.78
CA CYS A 148 -5.97 -2.24 -5.02
C CYS A 148 -4.97 -1.80 -3.96
N TYR A 149 -5.13 -2.21 -2.70
CA TYR A 149 -4.22 -1.95 -1.57
C TYR A 149 -3.75 -3.25 -0.89
N ARG A 150 -3.83 -4.39 -1.58
CA ARG A 150 -3.36 -5.67 -1.06
C ARG A 150 -1.89 -5.56 -0.64
N GLN A 151 -1.53 -6.05 0.54
CA GLN A 151 -0.17 -6.10 1.09
C GLN A 151 0.58 -4.75 1.13
N MET A 152 -0.12 -3.61 0.93
CA MET A 152 0.51 -2.32 0.65
C MET A 152 1.57 -1.92 1.68
N PHE A 153 1.38 -2.23 2.97
CA PHE A 153 2.32 -1.93 4.06
C PHE A 153 2.73 -3.20 4.83
N SER A 154 2.55 -4.38 4.23
CA SER A 154 2.94 -5.64 4.87
C SER A 154 4.41 -5.57 5.29
N SER A 155 4.71 -6.00 6.52
CA SER A 155 6.06 -5.99 7.11
C SER A 155 6.73 -4.61 7.27
N CYS A 156 5.96 -3.50 7.23
CA CYS A 156 6.47 -2.18 7.62
C CYS A 156 6.58 -2.10 9.16
N SER A 157 7.61 -2.72 9.73
CA SER A 157 7.73 -2.95 11.18
C SER A 157 7.84 -1.69 12.04
N GLU A 158 8.36 -0.57 11.49
CA GLU A 158 8.49 0.72 12.16
C GLU A 158 7.27 1.64 11.94
N LEU A 159 6.24 1.21 11.18
CA LEU A 159 5.04 2.01 10.95
C LEU A 159 4.22 2.12 12.24
N THR A 160 4.13 3.34 12.79
CA THR A 160 3.44 3.61 14.06
C THR A 160 2.01 4.08 13.89
N THR A 161 1.69 4.67 12.72
CA THR A 161 0.37 5.26 12.42
C THR A 161 -0.08 4.84 11.04
N ALA A 162 -1.23 4.19 10.95
CA ALA A 162 -1.88 3.87 9.68
C ALA A 162 -2.50 5.12 9.04
N PRO A 163 -2.61 5.17 7.70
CA PRO A 163 -3.39 6.22 7.04
C PRO A 163 -4.88 6.03 7.34
N ALA A 164 -5.67 7.12 7.20
CA ALA A 164 -7.12 6.98 7.18
C ALA A 164 -7.58 6.12 5.98
N LEU A 165 -8.58 5.26 6.21
CA LEU A 165 -9.18 4.39 5.19
C LEU A 165 -10.67 4.75 5.02
N PRO A 166 -10.99 5.79 4.24
CA PRO A 166 -12.34 6.34 4.15
C PRO A 166 -13.30 5.49 3.31
N ALA A 167 -12.85 4.37 2.75
CA ALA A 167 -13.63 3.59 1.80
C ALA A 167 -14.84 2.92 2.48
N THR A 168 -16.01 3.16 1.92
CA THR A 168 -17.28 2.53 2.30
C THR A 168 -17.74 1.46 1.31
N THR A 169 -17.19 1.47 0.09
CA THR A 169 -17.40 0.43 -0.93
C THR A 169 -16.13 -0.39 -1.11
N LEU A 170 -16.19 -1.66 -0.76
CA LEU A 170 -15.08 -2.59 -0.81
C LEU A 170 -15.22 -3.55 -1.99
N ALA A 171 -14.08 -4.08 -2.45
CA ALA A 171 -13.98 -5.16 -3.42
C ALA A 171 -13.15 -6.33 -2.86
N GLY A 172 -13.10 -7.45 -3.58
CA GLY A 172 -12.32 -8.60 -3.16
C GLY A 172 -10.84 -8.25 -2.97
N ASP A 173 -10.22 -8.83 -1.93
CA ASP A 173 -8.80 -8.69 -1.59
C ASP A 173 -8.31 -7.24 -1.39
N CYS A 174 -9.19 -6.22 -1.37
CA CYS A 174 -8.80 -4.81 -1.45
C CYS A 174 -7.85 -4.34 -0.33
N TYR A 175 -7.94 -4.91 0.87
CA TYR A 175 -7.07 -4.65 2.03
C TYR A 175 -6.45 -5.94 2.59
N GLU A 176 -6.46 -7.04 1.83
CA GLU A 176 -5.84 -8.28 2.27
C GLU A 176 -4.39 -8.03 2.67
N ARG A 177 -4.01 -8.45 3.89
CA ARG A 177 -2.64 -8.33 4.45
C ARG A 177 -2.08 -6.90 4.47
N MET A 178 -2.92 -5.85 4.37
CA MET A 178 -2.44 -4.48 4.19
C MET A 178 -1.42 -4.04 5.25
N PHE A 179 -1.61 -4.44 6.50
CA PHE A 179 -0.72 -4.11 7.64
C PHE A 179 -0.14 -5.35 8.32
N GLU A 180 -0.14 -6.51 7.66
CA GLU A 180 0.47 -7.72 8.20
C GLU A 180 1.90 -7.44 8.67
N GLY A 181 2.25 -7.83 9.91
CA GLY A 181 3.59 -7.65 10.44
C GLY A 181 4.00 -6.21 10.76
N CYS A 182 3.08 -5.22 10.76
CA CYS A 182 3.34 -3.87 11.25
C CYS A 182 3.43 -3.86 12.78
N THR A 183 4.56 -4.35 13.30
CA THR A 183 4.73 -4.65 14.74
C THR A 183 4.73 -3.41 15.65
N SER A 184 4.93 -2.21 15.09
CA SER A 184 4.88 -0.94 15.85
C SER A 184 3.52 -0.24 15.78
N LEU A 185 2.57 -0.74 15.00
CA LEU A 185 1.23 -0.15 14.87
C LEU A 185 0.42 -0.39 16.15
N VAL A 186 -0.09 0.70 16.77
CA VAL A 186 -0.83 0.64 18.05
C VAL A 186 -2.34 0.69 17.83
N ASN A 187 -2.80 1.55 16.93
CA ASN A 187 -4.22 1.74 16.63
C ASN A 187 -4.49 1.42 15.16
N ALA A 188 -5.53 0.63 14.89
CA ALA A 188 -6.05 0.48 13.54
C ALA A 188 -6.72 1.79 13.08
N PRO A 189 -6.76 2.07 11.76
CA PRO A 189 -7.66 3.09 11.23
C PRO A 189 -9.12 2.67 11.43
N GLU A 190 -10.07 3.60 11.39
CA GLU A 190 -11.49 3.25 11.31
C GLU A 190 -11.78 2.49 10.01
N LEU A 191 -12.66 1.49 10.09
CA LEU A 191 -13.11 0.69 8.96
C LEU A 191 -14.60 0.95 8.71
N PRO A 192 -14.94 2.01 7.94
CA PRO A 192 -16.30 2.54 7.85
C PRO A 192 -17.25 1.72 6.96
N ALA A 193 -16.76 0.73 6.23
CA ALA A 193 -17.59 -0.09 5.36
C ALA A 193 -18.62 -0.90 6.16
N THR A 194 -19.89 -0.81 5.77
CA THR A 194 -21.00 -1.55 6.39
C THR A 194 -21.27 -2.90 5.73
N ALA A 195 -20.85 -3.08 4.47
CA ALA A 195 -20.89 -4.33 3.72
C ALA A 195 -19.47 -4.75 3.37
N LEU A 196 -19.11 -5.99 3.68
CA LEU A 196 -17.79 -6.54 3.40
C LEU A 196 -17.77 -7.31 2.08
N ALA A 197 -16.61 -7.39 1.45
CA ALA A 197 -16.33 -8.18 0.26
C ALA A 197 -15.49 -9.41 0.61
N ASN A 198 -15.44 -10.41 -0.27
CA ASN A 198 -14.63 -11.61 -0.08
C ASN A 198 -13.16 -11.22 0.14
N TYR A 199 -12.54 -11.80 1.17
CA TYR A 199 -11.12 -11.63 1.52
C TYR A 199 -10.71 -10.17 1.86
N CYS A 200 -11.65 -9.20 1.96
CA CYS A 200 -11.32 -7.77 2.02
C CYS A 200 -10.40 -7.37 3.19
N TYR A 201 -10.54 -8.01 4.36
CA TYR A 201 -9.70 -7.78 5.55
C TYR A 201 -8.91 -9.04 5.97
N ARG A 202 -8.83 -10.07 5.12
CA ARG A 202 -8.08 -11.30 5.42
C ARG A 202 -6.64 -10.96 5.81
N TYR A 203 -6.18 -11.41 6.99
CA TYR A 203 -4.85 -11.16 7.55
C TYR A 203 -4.47 -9.66 7.67
N MET A 204 -5.43 -8.72 7.61
CA MET A 204 -5.14 -7.29 7.49
C MET A 204 -4.19 -6.77 8.57
N PHE A 205 -4.33 -7.22 9.83
CA PHE A 205 -3.48 -6.84 10.97
C PHE A 205 -2.79 -8.06 11.59
N TYR A 206 -2.62 -9.12 10.84
CA TYR A 206 -1.92 -10.32 11.31
C TYR A 206 -0.53 -9.94 11.86
N ALA A 207 -0.18 -10.47 13.05
CA ALA A 207 1.09 -10.20 13.74
C ALA A 207 1.40 -8.69 14.03
N CYS A 208 0.41 -7.82 14.05
CA CYS A 208 0.55 -6.44 14.56
C CYS A 208 0.61 -6.46 16.11
N ARG A 209 1.73 -6.83 16.67
CA ARG A 209 1.89 -7.20 18.10
C ARG A 209 1.55 -6.12 19.12
N LYS A 210 1.60 -4.82 18.72
CA LYS A 210 1.24 -3.68 19.57
C LYS A 210 -0.18 -3.18 19.34
N LEU A 211 -0.87 -3.68 18.30
CA LEU A 211 -2.22 -3.23 17.97
C LEU A 211 -3.19 -3.64 19.08
N ASN A 212 -3.87 -2.66 19.67
CA ASN A 212 -4.79 -2.87 20.80
C ASN A 212 -6.11 -2.10 20.69
N SER A 213 -6.38 -1.45 19.54
CA SER A 213 -7.62 -0.75 19.31
C SER A 213 -8.05 -0.82 17.84
N ILE A 214 -9.33 -1.11 17.60
CA ILE A 214 -9.96 -1.10 16.27
C ILE A 214 -11.42 -0.62 16.38
N THR A 215 -11.88 0.11 15.36
CA THR A 215 -13.28 0.53 15.21
C THR A 215 -13.82 0.04 13.87
N VAL A 216 -14.97 -0.63 13.89
CA VAL A 216 -15.59 -1.26 12.72
C VAL A 216 -17.08 -0.90 12.63
N TYR A 217 -17.61 -0.85 11.41
CA TYR A 217 -18.99 -0.48 11.12
C TYR A 217 -19.75 -1.57 10.35
N ALA A 218 -19.17 -2.74 10.15
CA ALA A 218 -19.78 -3.81 9.37
C ALA A 218 -21.11 -4.29 9.99
N ASN A 219 -22.09 -4.57 9.14
CA ASN A 219 -23.37 -5.12 9.52
C ASN A 219 -23.44 -6.64 9.31
N ASP A 220 -22.55 -7.19 8.51
CA ASP A 220 -22.45 -8.60 8.18
C ASP A 220 -20.99 -8.98 7.89
N VAL A 221 -20.58 -10.17 8.29
CA VAL A 221 -19.25 -10.76 8.08
C VAL A 221 -19.35 -12.12 7.37
N SER A 222 -20.42 -12.36 6.63
CA SER A 222 -20.65 -13.63 5.91
C SER A 222 -19.91 -13.74 4.57
N ALA A 223 -19.33 -12.65 4.08
CA ALA A 223 -18.50 -12.69 2.87
C ALA A 223 -17.31 -13.63 3.06
N THR A 224 -16.96 -14.39 2.02
CA THR A 224 -15.96 -15.46 2.10
C THR A 224 -14.64 -14.93 2.65
N ASP A 225 -14.17 -15.52 3.76
CA ASP A 225 -12.89 -15.24 4.42
C ASP A 225 -12.61 -13.74 4.65
N CYS A 226 -13.65 -12.91 4.76
CA CYS A 226 -13.52 -11.46 4.81
C CYS A 226 -12.73 -10.95 6.03
N THR A 227 -12.70 -11.70 7.13
CA THR A 227 -11.96 -11.38 8.37
C THR A 227 -11.07 -12.54 8.83
N THR A 228 -10.76 -13.52 7.97
CA THR A 228 -9.92 -14.67 8.37
C THR A 228 -8.58 -14.18 8.90
N ASP A 229 -8.29 -14.59 10.16
CA ASP A 229 -7.04 -14.29 10.90
C ASP A 229 -6.64 -12.81 10.92
N TRP A 230 -7.58 -11.89 10.71
CA TRP A 230 -7.28 -10.46 10.56
C TRP A 230 -6.68 -9.80 11.81
N LEU A 231 -6.96 -10.33 13.01
CA LEU A 231 -6.43 -9.89 14.31
C LEU A 231 -5.59 -10.98 14.99
N SER A 232 -5.09 -11.96 14.25
CA SER A 232 -4.22 -12.99 14.81
C SER A 232 -2.84 -12.40 15.15
N GLY A 233 -2.36 -12.67 16.38
CA GLY A 233 -1.04 -12.19 16.83
C GLY A 233 -0.95 -10.71 17.18
N VAL A 234 -2.09 -10.02 17.40
CA VAL A 234 -2.15 -8.65 17.96
C VAL A 234 -1.88 -8.64 19.48
N ALA A 235 -1.92 -7.48 20.13
CA ALA A 235 -1.77 -7.38 21.59
C ALA A 235 -2.78 -8.27 22.31
N SER A 236 -2.36 -8.89 23.42
CA SER A 236 -3.20 -9.83 24.21
C SER A 236 -4.43 -9.17 24.83
N THR A 237 -4.43 -7.85 25.00
CA THR A 237 -5.57 -7.05 25.50
C THR A 237 -5.80 -5.86 24.62
N GLY A 238 -7.05 -5.46 24.45
CA GLY A 238 -7.40 -4.31 23.58
C GLY A 238 -8.89 -3.99 23.61
N THR A 239 -9.27 -3.03 22.78
CA THR A 239 -10.65 -2.58 22.61
C THR A 239 -11.13 -2.80 21.17
N PHE A 240 -12.19 -3.55 21.02
CA PHE A 240 -12.92 -3.74 19.77
C PHE A 240 -14.21 -2.93 19.81
N ARG A 241 -14.23 -1.79 19.10
CA ARG A 241 -15.42 -0.94 19.00
C ARG A 241 -16.25 -1.36 17.79
N ASN A 242 -17.36 -2.03 18.06
CA ASN A 242 -18.31 -2.49 17.05
C ASN A 242 -19.48 -1.50 16.96
N LEU A 243 -19.45 -0.64 15.92
CA LEU A 243 -20.47 0.37 15.66
C LEU A 243 -21.48 -0.09 14.60
N GLY A 244 -21.26 -1.25 13.99
CA GLY A 244 -22.20 -1.96 13.13
C GLY A 244 -23.07 -2.95 13.88
N SER A 245 -23.80 -3.76 13.13
CA SER A 245 -24.67 -4.83 13.66
C SER A 245 -24.08 -6.23 13.49
N ALA A 246 -22.90 -6.38 12.88
CA ALA A 246 -22.27 -7.67 12.68
C ALA A 246 -21.94 -8.37 14.01
N ILE A 247 -22.05 -9.68 14.02
CA ILE A 247 -21.68 -10.55 15.16
C ILE A 247 -20.36 -11.20 14.82
N TYR A 248 -19.33 -10.92 15.63
CA TYR A 248 -18.01 -11.50 15.48
C TYR A 248 -17.80 -12.68 16.43
N SER A 249 -17.13 -13.72 15.96
CA SER A 249 -16.64 -14.82 16.80
C SER A 249 -15.61 -14.34 17.83
N ARG A 250 -15.33 -15.14 18.85
CA ARG A 250 -14.31 -14.86 19.88
C ARG A 250 -13.03 -15.64 19.59
N ASP A 251 -12.41 -15.33 18.46
CA ASP A 251 -11.19 -15.96 17.95
C ASP A 251 -10.36 -14.97 17.11
N ALA A 252 -9.31 -15.46 16.42
CA ALA A 252 -8.44 -14.64 15.59
C ALA A 252 -9.12 -14.05 14.34
N SER A 253 -10.19 -14.69 13.85
CA SER A 253 -10.98 -14.23 12.70
C SER A 253 -12.14 -13.31 13.10
N GLY A 254 -12.37 -13.13 14.39
CA GLY A 254 -13.34 -12.22 14.98
C GLY A 254 -12.69 -11.25 15.95
N ILE A 255 -13.05 -11.36 17.24
CA ILE A 255 -12.51 -10.54 18.33
C ILE A 255 -11.53 -11.40 19.14
N PRO A 256 -10.25 -11.01 19.32
CA PRO A 256 -9.31 -11.76 20.15
C PRO A 256 -9.84 -11.96 21.58
N SER A 257 -9.58 -13.11 22.17
CA SER A 257 -10.19 -13.55 23.44
C SER A 257 -9.96 -12.58 24.60
N GLY A 258 -8.83 -11.87 24.63
CA GLY A 258 -8.48 -10.90 25.67
C GLY A 258 -8.99 -9.47 25.41
N TRP A 259 -9.70 -9.24 24.31
CA TRP A 259 -10.18 -7.90 23.96
C TRP A 259 -11.58 -7.63 24.49
N THR A 260 -11.83 -6.39 24.91
CA THR A 260 -13.16 -5.91 25.31
C THR A 260 -13.93 -5.41 24.10
N GLU A 261 -15.12 -5.95 23.86
CA GLU A 261 -16.04 -5.41 22.85
C GLU A 261 -16.85 -4.26 23.44
N VAL A 262 -16.87 -3.14 22.71
CA VAL A 262 -17.71 -1.97 23.01
C VAL A 262 -18.71 -1.81 21.85
N LYS A 263 -19.99 -1.84 22.15
CA LYS A 263 -21.11 -1.61 21.22
C LYS A 263 -21.75 -0.26 21.48
N ASN A 264 -22.41 0.29 20.45
CA ASN A 264 -23.27 1.49 20.62
C ASN A 264 -24.49 1.14 21.46
#